data_cab95d7d02dfe3db417404804bef2b58
#
_entry.id   cab95d7d02dfe3db417404804bef2b58
#
_cell.length_a   1.000
_cell.length_b   1.000
_cell.length_c   1.000
_cell.angle_alpha   90.00
_cell.angle_beta   90.00
_cell.angle_gamma   90.00
#
_symmetry.space_group_name_H-M   'P 1'
#
loop_
_entity.id
_entity.type
_entity.pdbx_description
1 polymer ?
#
loop_
_entity_poly.entity_id
_entity_poly.type
_entity_poly.pdbx_seq_one_letter_code
_entity_poly.pdbx_strand_id
1 'polypeptide(L)'
;MLPLVLILILCAIAVLVLLSFFLLSRSSGGASKKTKEDEGDAVSEIIKRVRRIELMTSGLVKESLGGEYQSSFKGQGMDFHDFREYQPGDEVRAIDWNVTARMRTPFVKTFREERQLTVFLLVDVSASGSYGSRHLSKRELAAEVAACFAFSAIHNQDQVGLILFSDHVELYLPPRKGTGNTLRLIREILAWEPVGRQTSLKPATDILVNSVDRRSLCFVISDFQMPTDELDDSIRLASIKHDIVAVQISDPAEEDLPKSGAISLADPETGEQVVVNTSRGEIRERYRALRSHWQEGLVGLFRRRSLDHLRLRTDEDYLPALHSFFKRRSRRHG
;
A
#
# COMPACT_ATOMS: atom_id res chain seq x y z
N MET A 1 27.87 67.30 -2.24
CA MET A 1 28.25 66.31 -3.32
C MET A 1 28.17 64.87 -2.95
N LEU A 2 28.02 64.47 -1.69
CA LEU A 2 27.88 63.06 -1.24
C LEU A 2 26.55 62.38 -1.62
N PRO A 3 25.39 63.06 -1.61
CA PRO A 3 24.10 62.35 -1.89
C PRO A 3 23.91 61.96 -3.36
N LEU A 4 24.50 62.67 -4.30
CA LEU A 4 24.34 62.39 -5.73
C LEU A 4 25.09 61.11 -6.16
N VAL A 5 26.24 60.84 -5.58
CA VAL A 5 27.07 59.66 -5.84
C VAL A 5 26.37 58.40 -5.28
N LEU A 6 25.73 58.54 -4.12
CA LEU A 6 24.98 57.41 -3.49
C LEU A 6 23.75 57.02 -4.32
N ILE A 7 23.03 57.99 -4.91
CA ILE A 7 21.90 57.75 -5.79
C ILE A 7 22.32 57.07 -7.08
N LEU A 8 23.46 57.49 -7.67
CA LEU A 8 24.01 56.87 -8.87
C LEU A 8 24.46 55.42 -8.64
N ILE A 9 25.03 55.10 -7.48
CA ILE A 9 25.43 53.76 -7.10
C ILE A 9 24.16 52.86 -6.90
N LEU A 10 23.13 53.35 -6.24
CA LEU A 10 21.86 52.64 -6.04
C LEU A 10 21.12 52.38 -7.37
N CYS A 11 21.14 53.34 -8.29
CA CYS A 11 20.58 53.14 -9.63
C CYS A 11 21.39 52.11 -10.45
N ALA A 12 22.73 52.13 -10.35
CA ALA A 12 23.54 51.13 -11.04
C ALA A 12 23.34 49.70 -10.50
N ILE A 13 23.18 49.55 -9.18
CA ILE A 13 22.85 48.24 -8.56
C ILE A 13 21.45 47.77 -9.00
N ALA A 14 20.45 48.65 -9.02
CA ALA A 14 19.10 48.31 -9.47
C ALA A 14 19.07 47.89 -10.95
N VAL A 15 19.83 48.56 -11.81
CA VAL A 15 19.96 48.17 -13.23
C VAL A 15 20.66 46.80 -13.38
N LEU A 16 21.71 46.55 -12.59
CA LEU A 16 22.41 45.25 -12.59
C LEU A 16 21.51 44.10 -12.11
N VAL A 17 20.68 44.33 -11.08
CA VAL A 17 19.69 43.34 -10.59
C VAL A 17 18.60 43.08 -11.63
N LEU A 18 18.11 44.13 -12.30
CA LEU A 18 17.13 44.00 -13.38
C LEU A 18 17.70 43.29 -14.61
N LEU A 19 18.97 43.56 -14.96
CA LEU A 19 19.65 42.84 -16.06
C LEU A 19 19.88 41.36 -15.72
N SER A 20 20.28 41.04 -14.48
CA SER A 20 20.43 39.64 -14.05
C SER A 20 19.11 38.89 -14.04
N PHE A 21 18.01 39.53 -13.62
CA PHE A 21 16.66 38.97 -13.66
C PHE A 21 16.17 38.74 -15.11
N PHE A 22 16.51 39.67 -16.02
CA PHE A 22 16.17 39.57 -17.44
C PHE A 22 16.99 38.48 -18.16
N LEU A 23 18.27 38.31 -17.79
CA LEU A 23 19.12 37.23 -18.33
C LEU A 23 18.71 35.86 -17.78
N LEU A 24 18.30 35.76 -16.53
CA LEU A 24 17.71 34.52 -15.94
C LEU A 24 16.36 34.16 -16.56
N SER A 25 15.52 35.17 -16.84
CA SER A 25 14.23 34.99 -17.53
C SER A 25 14.38 34.52 -18.99
N ARG A 26 15.46 34.86 -19.68
CA ARG A 26 15.72 34.45 -21.05
C ARG A 26 16.29 33.03 -21.17
N SER A 27 16.86 32.49 -20.10
CA SER A 27 17.35 31.12 -20.02
C SER A 27 16.23 30.07 -19.83
N SER A 28 15.02 30.48 -19.46
CA SER A 28 13.88 29.56 -19.23
C SER A 28 13.05 29.24 -20.49
N GLY A 29 13.36 29.83 -21.63
CA GLY A 29 12.63 29.58 -22.88
C GLY A 29 12.93 28.26 -23.61
N GLY A 30 13.96 27.50 -23.17
CA GLY A 30 14.35 26.23 -23.76
C GLY A 30 13.86 24.97 -23.01
N ALA A 31 13.40 25.12 -21.79
CA ALA A 31 13.00 23.99 -20.93
C ALA A 31 11.58 23.45 -21.20
N SER A 32 10.70 24.27 -21.77
CA SER A 32 9.28 23.92 -21.92
C SER A 32 8.94 22.88 -23.00
N LYS A 33 9.84 22.63 -23.97
CA LYS A 33 9.59 21.62 -25.01
C LYS A 33 10.11 20.23 -24.62
N LYS A 34 11.20 20.17 -23.85
CA LYS A 34 11.79 18.91 -23.40
C LYS A 34 10.96 18.21 -22.32
N THR A 35 10.32 18.99 -21.42
CA THR A 35 9.45 18.49 -20.35
C THR A 35 8.17 17.82 -20.85
N LYS A 36 7.57 18.29 -21.96
CA LYS A 36 6.32 17.68 -22.48
C LYS A 36 6.51 16.37 -23.21
N GLU A 37 7.65 16.16 -23.84
CA GLU A 37 8.02 14.88 -24.46
C GLU A 37 8.39 13.84 -23.38
N ASP A 38 9.15 14.24 -22.37
CA ASP A 38 9.50 13.39 -21.21
C ASP A 38 8.27 12.98 -20.38
N GLU A 39 7.30 13.90 -20.17
CA GLU A 39 6.02 13.59 -19.52
C GLU A 39 5.15 12.61 -20.34
N GLY A 40 5.12 12.77 -21.66
CA GLY A 40 4.41 11.88 -22.57
C GLY A 40 4.98 10.46 -22.58
N ASP A 41 6.29 10.34 -22.53
CA ASP A 41 6.99 9.05 -22.48
C ASP A 41 6.82 8.37 -21.12
N ALA A 42 6.87 9.13 -20.01
CA ALA A 42 6.62 8.61 -18.67
C ALA A 42 5.18 8.06 -18.51
N VAL A 43 4.18 8.81 -18.97
CA VAL A 43 2.78 8.36 -18.96
C VAL A 43 2.59 7.10 -19.82
N SER A 44 3.22 7.04 -21.00
CA SER A 44 3.18 5.87 -21.90
C SER A 44 3.79 4.64 -21.22
N GLU A 45 4.90 4.82 -20.49
CA GLU A 45 5.56 3.74 -19.76
C GLU A 45 4.69 3.21 -18.60
N ILE A 46 4.06 4.10 -17.83
CA ILE A 46 3.11 3.72 -16.77
C ILE A 46 1.94 2.93 -17.36
N ILE A 47 1.36 3.37 -18.48
CA ILE A 47 0.25 2.65 -19.13
C ILE A 47 0.69 1.25 -19.58
N LYS A 48 1.89 1.11 -20.14
CA LYS A 48 2.46 -0.19 -20.54
C LYS A 48 2.64 -1.11 -19.32
N ARG A 49 3.13 -0.57 -18.21
CA ARG A 49 3.29 -1.32 -16.94
C ARG A 49 1.96 -1.76 -16.36
N VAL A 50 0.99 -0.87 -16.28
CA VAL A 50 -0.38 -1.22 -15.82
C VAL A 50 -0.97 -2.35 -16.66
N ARG A 51 -0.82 -2.26 -18.00
CA ARG A 51 -1.33 -3.29 -18.91
C ARG A 51 -0.61 -4.62 -18.77
N ARG A 52 0.71 -4.60 -18.55
CA ARG A 52 1.49 -5.81 -18.25
C ARG A 52 1.00 -6.47 -16.95
N ILE A 53 0.84 -5.68 -15.88
CA ILE A 53 0.34 -6.16 -14.59
C ILE A 53 -1.07 -6.75 -14.76
N GLU A 54 -1.96 -6.08 -15.48
CA GLU A 54 -3.31 -6.59 -15.77
C GLU A 54 -3.27 -7.97 -16.44
N LEU A 55 -2.48 -8.11 -17.51
CA LEU A 55 -2.38 -9.36 -18.27
C LEU A 55 -1.82 -10.50 -17.42
N MET A 56 -0.76 -10.22 -16.64
CA MET A 56 -0.15 -11.22 -15.76
C MET A 56 -1.08 -11.63 -14.62
N THR A 57 -1.65 -10.66 -13.91
CA THR A 57 -2.43 -10.93 -12.69
C THR A 57 -3.82 -11.47 -13.01
N SER A 58 -4.50 -11.00 -14.06
CA SER A 58 -5.83 -11.48 -14.42
C SER A 58 -5.85 -12.97 -14.82
N GLY A 59 -4.79 -13.45 -15.49
CA GLY A 59 -4.60 -14.87 -15.79
C GLY A 59 -4.43 -15.70 -14.51
N LEU A 60 -3.48 -15.30 -13.68
CA LEU A 60 -3.16 -15.97 -12.40
C LEU A 60 -4.36 -16.05 -11.45
N VAL A 61 -5.15 -14.97 -11.36
CA VAL A 61 -6.34 -14.93 -10.51
C VAL A 61 -7.41 -15.89 -11.00
N LYS A 62 -7.63 -15.96 -12.31
CA LYS A 62 -8.62 -16.90 -12.89
C LYS A 62 -8.22 -18.36 -12.69
N GLU A 63 -6.91 -18.67 -12.80
CA GLU A 63 -6.44 -20.04 -12.73
C GLU A 63 -6.29 -20.55 -11.29
N SER A 64 -5.92 -19.71 -10.33
CA SER A 64 -5.50 -20.18 -9.01
C SER A 64 -5.89 -19.24 -7.86
N LEU A 65 -5.43 -18.00 -7.88
CA LEU A 65 -5.52 -17.10 -6.72
C LEU A 65 -6.95 -16.73 -6.32
N GLY A 66 -7.89 -16.65 -7.27
CA GLY A 66 -9.28 -16.26 -6.99
C GLY A 66 -9.99 -17.23 -6.04
N GLY A 67 -9.81 -18.54 -6.22
CA GLY A 67 -10.37 -19.56 -5.34
C GLY A 67 -9.67 -19.60 -3.96
N GLU A 68 -8.35 -19.44 -3.95
CA GLU A 68 -7.58 -19.38 -2.70
C GLU A 68 -7.92 -18.12 -1.88
N TYR A 69 -8.09 -16.98 -2.53
CA TYR A 69 -8.56 -15.76 -1.90
C TYR A 69 -9.92 -15.99 -1.25
N GLN A 70 -10.91 -16.52 -2.01
CA GLN A 70 -12.25 -16.76 -1.51
C GLN A 70 -12.25 -17.69 -0.28
N SER A 71 -11.44 -18.74 -0.29
CA SER A 71 -11.35 -19.68 0.83
C SER A 71 -10.66 -19.07 2.06
N SER A 72 -9.74 -18.12 1.85
CA SER A 72 -8.94 -17.49 2.91
C SER A 72 -9.66 -16.35 3.62
N PHE A 73 -10.57 -15.66 2.92
CA PHE A 73 -11.28 -14.48 3.40
C PHE A 73 -12.80 -14.70 3.45
N LYS A 74 -13.22 -15.91 3.84
CA LYS A 74 -14.63 -16.21 4.06
C LYS A 74 -15.20 -15.26 5.12
N GLY A 75 -16.07 -14.34 4.69
CA GLY A 75 -16.76 -13.43 5.58
C GLY A 75 -17.64 -14.19 6.56
N GLN A 76 -17.50 -13.91 7.85
CA GLN A 76 -18.43 -14.35 8.90
C GLN A 76 -19.65 -13.42 8.96
N GLY A 77 -20.36 -13.24 7.86
CA GLY A 77 -21.57 -12.43 7.80
C GLY A 77 -22.73 -13.28 7.26
N MET A 78 -23.65 -13.66 8.13
CA MET A 78 -24.97 -14.12 7.71
C MET A 78 -25.87 -12.89 7.64
N ASP A 79 -26.08 -12.35 6.43
CA ASP A 79 -27.11 -11.34 6.22
C ASP A 79 -28.48 -12.00 6.08
N PHE A 80 -29.46 -11.39 6.74
CA PHE A 80 -30.85 -11.81 6.61
C PHE A 80 -31.27 -11.74 5.14
N HIS A 81 -31.73 -12.86 4.59
CA HIS A 81 -32.13 -12.93 3.20
C HIS A 81 -33.65 -12.82 3.05
N ASP A 82 -34.39 -13.70 3.72
CA ASP A 82 -35.86 -13.78 3.56
C ASP A 82 -36.46 -14.62 4.69
N PHE A 83 -37.79 -14.64 4.75
CA PHE A 83 -38.53 -15.54 5.60
C PHE A 83 -39.12 -16.66 4.73
N ARG A 84 -38.95 -17.93 5.12
CA ARG A 84 -39.64 -19.05 4.54
C ARG A 84 -40.46 -19.78 5.60
N GLU A 85 -41.48 -20.50 5.16
CA GLU A 85 -42.25 -21.36 6.06
C GLU A 85 -41.36 -22.43 6.69
N TYR A 86 -41.58 -22.67 7.97
CA TYR A 86 -40.91 -23.73 8.72
C TYR A 86 -41.20 -25.10 8.09
N GLN A 87 -40.16 -25.90 7.91
CA GLN A 87 -40.27 -27.30 7.49
C GLN A 87 -39.78 -28.21 8.62
N PRO A 88 -40.40 -29.41 8.79
CA PRO A 88 -39.91 -30.38 9.75
C PRO A 88 -38.42 -30.70 9.52
N GLY A 89 -37.59 -30.45 10.53
CA GLY A 89 -36.14 -30.58 10.45
C GLY A 89 -35.39 -29.27 10.59
N ASP A 90 -36.07 -28.12 10.51
CA ASP A 90 -35.46 -26.82 10.76
C ASP A 90 -35.20 -26.59 12.27
N GLU A 91 -34.16 -25.82 12.60
CA GLU A 91 -33.89 -25.41 13.97
C GLU A 91 -35.01 -24.51 14.52
N VAL A 92 -35.66 -24.93 15.59
CA VAL A 92 -36.73 -24.15 16.26
C VAL A 92 -36.24 -22.76 16.71
N ARG A 93 -34.95 -22.61 16.99
CA ARG A 93 -34.33 -21.33 17.36
C ARG A 93 -34.29 -20.32 16.20
N ALA A 94 -34.39 -20.78 14.97
CA ALA A 94 -34.40 -19.93 13.78
C ALA A 94 -35.80 -19.36 13.46
N ILE A 95 -36.85 -19.76 14.19
CA ILE A 95 -38.22 -19.24 14.02
C ILE A 95 -38.28 -17.78 14.45
N ASP A 96 -38.77 -16.91 13.56
CA ASP A 96 -39.10 -15.53 13.91
C ASP A 96 -40.55 -15.47 14.43
N TRP A 97 -40.69 -15.34 15.75
CA TRP A 97 -41.99 -15.30 16.40
C TRP A 97 -42.82 -14.07 16.06
N ASN A 98 -42.19 -12.95 15.65
CA ASN A 98 -42.89 -11.74 15.25
C ASN A 98 -43.57 -11.88 13.89
N VAL A 99 -42.88 -12.51 12.92
CA VAL A 99 -43.45 -12.81 11.60
C VAL A 99 -44.46 -13.91 11.71
N THR A 100 -44.16 -14.97 12.46
CA THR A 100 -45.06 -16.08 12.75
C THR A 100 -46.38 -15.61 13.34
N ALA A 101 -46.36 -14.67 14.28
CA ALA A 101 -47.58 -14.12 14.87
C ALA A 101 -48.44 -13.32 13.88
N ARG A 102 -47.83 -12.68 12.88
CA ARG A 102 -48.56 -11.93 11.84
C ARG A 102 -49.13 -12.84 10.73
N MET A 103 -48.36 -13.85 10.37
CA MET A 103 -48.67 -14.73 9.23
C MET A 103 -49.48 -15.97 9.64
N ARG A 104 -49.59 -16.25 10.94
CA ARG A 104 -50.29 -17.40 11.55
C ARG A 104 -49.73 -18.78 11.17
N THR A 105 -48.58 -18.83 10.53
CA THR A 105 -47.78 -20.02 10.21
C THR A 105 -46.35 -19.80 10.68
N PRO A 106 -45.63 -20.82 11.15
CA PRO A 106 -44.26 -20.66 11.59
C PRO A 106 -43.35 -20.27 10.42
N PHE A 107 -42.61 -19.17 10.58
CA PHE A 107 -41.63 -18.70 9.63
C PHE A 107 -40.23 -18.75 10.20
N VAL A 108 -39.29 -19.25 9.41
CA VAL A 108 -37.85 -19.33 9.74
C VAL A 108 -37.10 -18.22 8.98
N LYS A 109 -36.22 -17.54 9.70
CA LYS A 109 -35.26 -16.62 9.05
C LYS A 109 -34.29 -17.42 8.19
N THR A 110 -34.27 -17.16 6.91
CA THR A 110 -33.22 -17.63 6.03
C THR A 110 -32.14 -16.59 5.94
N PHE A 111 -30.93 -17.01 6.21
CA PHE A 111 -29.76 -16.17 6.04
C PHE A 111 -29.05 -16.58 4.75
N ARG A 112 -28.77 -15.60 3.90
CA ARG A 112 -27.89 -15.81 2.75
C ARG A 112 -26.52 -15.27 3.12
N GLU A 113 -25.52 -16.06 2.89
CA GLU A 113 -24.15 -15.63 3.03
C GLU A 113 -23.83 -14.67 1.87
N GLU A 114 -24.25 -13.40 2.01
CA GLU A 114 -23.93 -12.36 1.04
C GLU A 114 -22.57 -11.81 1.36
N ARG A 115 -21.57 -12.35 0.70
CA ARG A 115 -20.14 -12.15 0.92
C ARG A 115 -19.58 -11.03 0.06
N GLN A 116 -20.08 -9.83 0.15
CA GLN A 116 -19.35 -8.69 -0.38
C GLN A 116 -18.39 -8.16 0.68
N LEU A 117 -17.13 -8.51 0.51
CA LEU A 117 -16.09 -7.90 1.33
C LEU A 117 -15.77 -6.50 0.79
N THR A 118 -15.46 -5.61 1.70
CA THR A 118 -14.80 -4.36 1.38
C THR A 118 -13.31 -4.54 1.63
N VAL A 119 -12.51 -4.35 0.59
CA VAL A 119 -11.05 -4.47 0.65
C VAL A 119 -10.44 -3.09 0.56
N PHE A 120 -9.52 -2.78 1.45
CA PHE A 120 -8.68 -1.60 1.36
C PHE A 120 -7.23 -1.99 1.12
N LEU A 121 -6.63 -1.34 0.13
CA LEU A 121 -5.19 -1.37 -0.10
C LEU A 121 -4.60 -0.10 0.52
N LEU A 122 -3.80 -0.25 1.57
CA LEU A 122 -3.03 0.84 2.16
C LEU A 122 -1.61 0.70 1.64
N VAL A 123 -1.19 1.58 0.76
CA VAL A 123 0.12 1.47 0.10
C VAL A 123 1.00 2.63 0.50
N ASP A 124 2.14 2.30 1.05
CA ASP A 124 3.21 3.22 1.35
C ASP A 124 3.85 3.73 0.06
N VAL A 125 3.83 5.05 -0.11
CA VAL A 125 4.43 5.74 -1.26
C VAL A 125 5.56 6.68 -0.83
N SER A 126 6.07 6.56 0.39
CA SER A 126 7.22 7.32 0.90
C SER A 126 8.44 7.21 -0.02
N ALA A 127 9.45 8.00 0.25
CA ALA A 127 10.65 8.07 -0.60
C ALA A 127 11.38 6.73 -0.72
N SER A 128 11.30 5.88 0.32
CA SER A 128 11.92 4.55 0.34
C SER A 128 11.35 3.59 -0.71
N GLY A 129 10.08 3.78 -1.11
CA GLY A 129 9.41 2.95 -2.12
C GLY A 129 10.03 2.98 -3.51
N SER A 130 10.73 4.05 -3.86
CA SER A 130 11.41 4.19 -5.15
C SER A 130 12.69 3.37 -5.25
N TYR A 131 13.17 2.82 -4.13
CA TYR A 131 14.40 2.04 -4.09
C TYR A 131 14.18 0.62 -4.66
N GLY A 132 15.17 0.15 -5.41
CA GLY A 132 15.23 -1.22 -5.90
C GLY A 132 16.64 -1.53 -6.43
N SER A 133 17.25 -2.61 -5.93
CA SER A 133 18.61 -3.02 -6.30
C SER A 133 18.64 -4.02 -7.46
N ARG A 134 17.47 -4.49 -7.90
CA ARG A 134 17.31 -5.52 -8.93
C ARG A 134 16.33 -5.08 -10.04
N HIS A 135 15.48 -5.99 -10.50
CA HIS A 135 14.58 -5.78 -11.62
C HIS A 135 13.36 -4.90 -11.29
N LEU A 136 12.90 -4.96 -10.05
CA LEU A 136 11.74 -4.21 -9.57
C LEU A 136 12.16 -3.27 -8.43
N SER A 137 11.59 -2.09 -8.40
CA SER A 137 11.58 -1.24 -7.22
C SER A 137 10.56 -1.78 -6.20
N LYS A 138 10.67 -1.36 -4.93
CA LYS A 138 9.66 -1.71 -3.92
C LYS A 138 8.26 -1.23 -4.32
N ARG A 139 8.15 -0.08 -4.97
CA ARG A 139 6.87 0.46 -5.47
C ARG A 139 6.28 -0.38 -6.62
N GLU A 140 7.11 -0.85 -7.54
CA GLU A 140 6.64 -1.74 -8.62
C GLU A 140 6.14 -3.06 -8.06
N LEU A 141 6.88 -3.68 -7.13
CA LEU A 141 6.43 -4.89 -6.44
C LEU A 141 5.15 -4.64 -5.64
N ALA A 142 5.03 -3.49 -4.95
CA ALA A 142 3.81 -3.10 -4.25
C ALA A 142 2.62 -3.01 -5.20
N ALA A 143 2.80 -2.43 -6.39
CA ALA A 143 1.75 -2.31 -7.40
C ALA A 143 1.32 -3.67 -7.96
N GLU A 144 2.27 -4.58 -8.24
CA GLU A 144 1.97 -5.94 -8.72
C GLU A 144 1.19 -6.75 -7.69
N VAL A 145 1.62 -6.71 -6.43
CA VAL A 145 0.97 -7.42 -5.33
C VAL A 145 -0.40 -6.83 -5.01
N ALA A 146 -0.52 -5.49 -4.99
CA ALA A 146 -1.79 -4.80 -4.86
C ALA A 146 -2.77 -5.18 -5.97
N ALA A 147 -2.27 -5.33 -7.21
CA ALA A 147 -3.07 -5.80 -8.34
C ALA A 147 -3.57 -7.23 -8.13
N CYS A 148 -2.72 -8.16 -7.63
CA CYS A 148 -3.13 -9.52 -7.33
C CYS A 148 -4.29 -9.55 -6.32
N PHE A 149 -4.19 -8.78 -5.23
CA PHE A 149 -5.27 -8.68 -4.25
C PHE A 149 -6.54 -8.04 -4.83
N ALA A 150 -6.37 -6.93 -5.57
CA ALA A 150 -7.51 -6.21 -6.16
C ALA A 150 -8.24 -7.04 -7.22
N PHE A 151 -7.53 -7.72 -8.13
CA PHE A 151 -8.16 -8.59 -9.12
C PHE A 151 -8.79 -9.82 -8.48
N SER A 152 -8.19 -10.40 -7.42
CA SER A 152 -8.78 -11.49 -6.64
C SER A 152 -10.08 -11.06 -5.96
N ALA A 153 -10.11 -9.87 -5.37
CA ALA A 153 -11.31 -9.30 -4.77
C ALA A 153 -12.43 -9.08 -5.80
N ILE A 154 -12.12 -8.49 -6.96
CA ILE A 154 -13.13 -8.26 -8.00
C ILE A 154 -13.65 -9.58 -8.60
N HIS A 155 -12.79 -10.58 -8.77
CA HIS A 155 -13.21 -11.91 -9.23
C HIS A 155 -14.27 -12.49 -8.30
N ASN A 156 -14.22 -12.19 -7.01
CA ASN A 156 -15.18 -12.56 -5.99
C ASN A 156 -16.29 -11.51 -5.77
N GLN A 157 -16.44 -10.53 -6.67
CA GLN A 157 -17.44 -9.47 -6.63
C GLN A 157 -17.30 -8.49 -5.44
N ASP A 158 -16.17 -8.46 -4.78
CA ASP A 158 -15.84 -7.55 -3.69
C ASP A 158 -15.58 -6.12 -4.19
N GLN A 159 -15.60 -5.15 -3.27
CA GLN A 159 -15.25 -3.76 -3.54
C GLN A 159 -13.82 -3.48 -3.10
N VAL A 160 -13.09 -2.69 -3.89
CA VAL A 160 -11.69 -2.35 -3.57
C VAL A 160 -11.51 -0.84 -3.52
N GLY A 161 -10.99 -0.34 -2.39
CA GLY A 161 -10.55 1.03 -2.16
C GLY A 161 -9.02 1.10 -2.01
N LEU A 162 -8.48 2.32 -2.06
CA LEU A 162 -7.06 2.61 -1.95
C LEU A 162 -6.81 3.77 -1.01
N ILE A 163 -5.80 3.63 -0.17
CA ILE A 163 -5.20 4.72 0.60
C ILE A 163 -3.70 4.72 0.28
N LEU A 164 -3.22 5.76 -0.39
CA LEU A 164 -1.80 6.02 -0.50
C LEU A 164 -1.38 6.88 0.69
N PHE A 165 -0.28 6.53 1.31
CA PHE A 165 0.23 7.26 2.47
C PHE A 165 1.75 7.41 2.44
N SER A 166 2.20 8.46 3.08
CA SER A 166 3.57 8.75 3.46
C SER A 166 3.61 9.12 4.95
N ASP A 167 4.03 10.29 5.35
CA ASP A 167 3.80 10.88 6.70
C ASP A 167 2.37 11.43 6.87
N HIS A 168 1.61 11.49 5.80
CA HIS A 168 0.20 11.85 5.75
C HIS A 168 -0.53 11.01 4.69
N VAL A 169 -1.86 11.20 4.58
CA VAL A 169 -2.64 10.57 3.52
C VAL A 169 -2.46 11.36 2.23
N GLU A 170 -1.82 10.73 1.26
CA GLU A 170 -1.55 11.30 -0.07
C GLU A 170 -2.78 11.21 -0.99
N LEU A 171 -3.48 10.06 -0.94
CA LEU A 171 -4.68 9.82 -1.76
C LEU A 171 -5.62 8.87 -1.04
N TYR A 172 -6.93 9.18 -1.09
CA TYR A 172 -8.00 8.28 -0.69
C TYR A 172 -8.96 8.03 -1.85
N LEU A 173 -9.10 6.79 -2.25
CA LEU A 173 -10.09 6.34 -3.22
C LEU A 173 -11.08 5.40 -2.55
N PRO A 174 -12.37 5.75 -2.50
CA PRO A 174 -13.38 4.94 -1.86
C PRO A 174 -13.57 3.59 -2.56
N PRO A 175 -14.01 2.54 -1.83
CA PRO A 175 -14.20 1.21 -2.38
C PRO A 175 -15.22 1.20 -3.52
N ARG A 176 -14.84 0.61 -4.65
CA ARG A 176 -15.70 0.43 -5.83
C ARG A 176 -15.47 -0.92 -6.47
N LYS A 177 -16.45 -1.38 -7.23
CA LYS A 177 -16.38 -2.62 -8.03
C LYS A 177 -15.82 -2.37 -9.42
N GLY A 178 -15.39 -3.45 -10.05
CA GLY A 178 -15.12 -3.51 -11.47
C GLY A 178 -13.66 -3.28 -11.85
N THR A 179 -13.28 -3.88 -12.97
CA THR A 179 -11.91 -3.87 -13.51
C THR A 179 -11.37 -2.45 -13.75
N GLY A 180 -12.23 -1.54 -14.24
CA GLY A 180 -11.83 -0.14 -14.47
C GLY A 180 -11.38 0.57 -13.18
N ASN A 181 -12.03 0.27 -12.04
CA ASN A 181 -11.58 0.80 -10.75
C ASN A 181 -10.20 0.22 -10.39
N THR A 182 -10.02 -1.10 -10.50
CA THR A 182 -8.72 -1.74 -10.20
C THR A 182 -7.58 -1.17 -11.04
N LEU A 183 -7.78 -1.01 -12.33
CA LEU A 183 -6.76 -0.42 -13.22
C LEU A 183 -6.41 1.01 -12.80
N ARG A 184 -7.42 1.78 -12.36
CA ARG A 184 -7.20 3.10 -11.78
C ARG A 184 -6.34 3.02 -10.52
N LEU A 185 -6.66 2.11 -9.58
CA LEU A 185 -5.87 1.95 -8.34
C LEU A 185 -4.40 1.63 -8.65
N ILE A 186 -4.14 0.68 -9.56
CA ILE A 186 -2.79 0.29 -9.96
C ILE A 186 -2.03 1.47 -10.58
N ARG A 187 -2.71 2.24 -11.46
CA ARG A 187 -2.12 3.43 -12.06
C ARG A 187 -1.73 4.45 -11.00
N GLU A 188 -2.61 4.74 -10.04
CA GLU A 188 -2.31 5.69 -8.97
C GLU A 188 -1.09 5.23 -8.13
N ILE A 189 -0.98 3.95 -7.80
CA ILE A 189 0.18 3.41 -7.07
C ILE A 189 1.49 3.64 -7.84
N LEU A 190 1.49 3.42 -9.15
CA LEU A 190 2.69 3.55 -9.99
C LEU A 190 3.06 4.99 -10.31
N ALA A 191 2.03 5.84 -10.53
CA ALA A 191 2.21 7.19 -11.05
C ALA A 191 2.27 8.26 -9.95
N TRP A 192 1.89 7.93 -8.71
CA TRP A 192 1.81 8.92 -7.64
C TRP A 192 3.18 9.47 -7.27
N GLU A 193 3.31 10.76 -7.31
CA GLU A 193 4.47 11.49 -6.80
C GLU A 193 4.16 12.01 -5.40
N PRO A 194 4.68 11.37 -4.34
CA PRO A 194 4.35 11.76 -2.97
C PRO A 194 4.93 13.13 -2.62
N VAL A 195 4.17 13.88 -1.85
CA VAL A 195 4.62 15.16 -1.26
C VAL A 195 5.43 14.88 0.00
N GLY A 196 4.98 13.92 0.82
CA GLY A 196 5.69 13.48 2.01
C GLY A 196 6.88 12.56 1.69
N ARG A 197 7.92 12.67 2.48
CA ARG A 197 9.12 11.81 2.33
C ARG A 197 9.20 10.73 3.38
N GLN A 198 8.74 11.01 4.59
CA GLN A 198 8.76 10.09 5.73
C GLN A 198 7.60 9.11 5.68
N THR A 199 7.63 8.12 6.57
CA THR A 199 6.60 7.09 6.64
C THR A 199 5.91 7.12 8.00
N SER A 200 4.57 7.29 8.00
CA SER A 200 3.70 7.10 9.16
C SER A 200 2.42 6.39 8.74
N LEU A 201 2.10 5.28 9.37
CA LEU A 201 0.89 4.52 9.09
C LEU A 201 -0.35 5.12 9.78
N LYS A 202 -0.15 5.92 10.81
CA LYS A 202 -1.25 6.43 11.64
C LYS A 202 -2.32 7.21 10.87
N PRO A 203 -2.00 8.18 9.98
CA PRO A 203 -3.01 8.89 9.22
C PRO A 203 -3.89 7.97 8.36
N ALA A 204 -3.32 6.92 7.77
CA ALA A 204 -4.06 5.95 6.96
C ALA A 204 -4.97 5.06 7.82
N THR A 205 -4.51 4.60 8.98
CA THR A 205 -5.32 3.81 9.91
C THR A 205 -6.40 4.64 10.59
N ASP A 206 -6.17 5.93 10.84
CA ASP A 206 -7.19 6.85 11.37
C ASP A 206 -8.37 6.99 10.40
N ILE A 207 -8.15 7.00 9.08
CA ILE A 207 -9.24 6.93 8.09
C ILE A 207 -10.05 5.65 8.23
N LEU A 208 -9.39 4.48 8.33
CA LEU A 208 -10.08 3.21 8.51
C LEU A 208 -10.94 3.21 9.77
N VAL A 209 -10.38 3.68 10.88
CA VAL A 209 -11.08 3.68 12.18
C VAL A 209 -12.25 4.65 12.18
N ASN A 210 -12.08 5.86 11.61
CA ASN A 210 -13.06 6.94 11.75
C ASN A 210 -14.07 7.01 10.61
N SER A 211 -13.72 6.52 9.40
CA SER A 211 -14.53 6.73 8.19
C SER A 211 -15.10 5.44 7.59
N VAL A 212 -14.65 4.26 8.07
CA VAL A 212 -15.12 2.98 7.55
C VAL A 212 -15.91 2.25 8.63
N ASP A 213 -17.23 2.22 8.51
CA ASP A 213 -18.11 1.66 9.55
C ASP A 213 -18.13 0.13 9.57
N ARG A 214 -18.03 -0.50 8.40
CA ARG A 214 -18.09 -1.96 8.27
C ARG A 214 -16.71 -2.58 8.43
N ARG A 215 -16.65 -3.75 9.07
CA ARG A 215 -15.41 -4.54 9.11
C ARG A 215 -14.93 -4.83 7.69
N SER A 216 -13.71 -4.42 7.38
CA SER A 216 -13.10 -4.51 6.06
C SER A 216 -11.81 -5.31 6.13
N LEU A 217 -11.42 -5.91 5.01
CA LEU A 217 -10.12 -6.53 4.83
C LEU A 217 -9.12 -5.46 4.36
N CYS A 218 -8.04 -5.28 5.10
CA CYS A 218 -7.07 -4.22 4.84
C CYS A 218 -5.68 -4.80 4.63
N PHE A 219 -5.13 -4.64 3.43
CA PHE A 219 -3.74 -4.98 3.12
C PHE A 219 -2.87 -3.74 3.30
N VAL A 220 -1.99 -3.75 4.30
CA VAL A 220 -1.00 -2.69 4.51
C VAL A 220 0.29 -3.11 3.84
N ILE A 221 0.63 -2.45 2.73
CA ILE A 221 1.78 -2.75 1.87
C ILE A 221 2.84 -1.67 2.11
N SER A 222 3.91 -2.03 2.82
CA SER A 222 5.00 -1.12 3.21
C SER A 222 6.27 -1.93 3.49
N ASP A 223 7.41 -1.27 3.59
CA ASP A 223 8.61 -1.87 4.14
C ASP A 223 8.64 -1.82 5.68
N PHE A 224 7.66 -1.08 6.28
CA PHE A 224 7.51 -0.87 7.73
C PHE A 224 8.74 -0.29 8.41
N GLN A 225 9.61 0.43 7.71
CA GLN A 225 10.82 1.05 8.28
C GLN A 225 10.47 2.30 9.10
N MET A 226 9.69 2.11 10.13
CA MET A 226 9.29 3.15 11.10
C MET A 226 9.50 2.64 12.54
N PRO A 227 9.47 3.50 13.55
CA PRO A 227 9.55 3.09 14.95
C PRO A 227 8.44 2.09 15.31
N THR A 228 8.83 0.99 15.99
CA THR A 228 7.90 -0.09 16.34
C THR A 228 6.76 0.36 17.25
N ASP A 229 7.01 1.35 18.10
CA ASP A 229 6.01 1.91 19.03
C ASP A 229 4.93 2.67 18.26
N GLU A 230 5.34 3.49 17.29
CA GLU A 230 4.42 4.23 16.41
C GLU A 230 3.59 3.27 15.54
N LEU A 231 4.25 2.23 15.01
CA LEU A 231 3.56 1.17 14.25
C LEU A 231 2.54 0.43 15.12
N ASP A 232 2.90 0.09 16.37
CA ASP A 232 2.00 -0.60 17.30
C ASP A 232 0.77 0.24 17.62
N ASP A 233 0.93 1.52 17.91
CA ASP A 233 -0.16 2.45 18.18
C ASP A 233 -1.07 2.63 16.95
N SER A 234 -0.49 2.72 15.76
CA SER A 234 -1.22 2.86 14.50
C SER A 234 -2.11 1.65 14.20
N ILE A 235 -1.59 0.44 14.41
CA ILE A 235 -2.29 -0.81 14.08
C ILE A 235 -3.33 -1.19 15.15
N ARG A 236 -3.10 -0.83 16.41
CA ARG A 236 -3.87 -1.30 17.58
C ARG A 236 -5.38 -1.15 17.41
N LEU A 237 -5.87 0.04 17.14
CA LEU A 237 -7.31 0.29 16.97
C LEU A 237 -7.85 -0.26 15.65
N ALA A 238 -7.07 -0.14 14.60
CA ALA A 238 -7.45 -0.61 13.27
C ALA A 238 -7.62 -2.14 13.23
N SER A 239 -6.77 -2.91 13.92
CA SER A 239 -6.87 -4.38 14.00
C SER A 239 -8.06 -4.90 14.82
N ILE A 240 -8.60 -4.08 15.72
CA ILE A 240 -9.84 -4.43 16.44
C ILE A 240 -11.05 -4.29 15.52
N LYS A 241 -11.11 -3.22 14.71
CA LYS A 241 -12.25 -2.89 13.85
C LYS A 241 -12.22 -3.63 12.52
N HIS A 242 -11.03 -3.86 11.96
CA HIS A 242 -10.82 -4.41 10.63
C HIS A 242 -9.92 -5.64 10.67
N ASP A 243 -9.91 -6.40 9.59
CA ASP A 243 -9.02 -7.52 9.36
C ASP A 243 -7.77 -7.03 8.63
N ILE A 244 -6.65 -6.91 9.35
CA ILE A 244 -5.42 -6.32 8.80
C ILE A 244 -4.42 -7.40 8.44
N VAL A 245 -3.91 -7.33 7.22
CA VAL A 245 -2.82 -8.13 6.70
C VAL A 245 -1.62 -7.22 6.46
N ALA A 246 -0.51 -7.49 7.15
CA ALA A 246 0.74 -6.79 6.93
C ALA A 246 1.50 -7.43 5.75
N VAL A 247 1.69 -6.68 4.67
CA VAL A 247 2.45 -7.09 3.48
C VAL A 247 3.76 -6.31 3.49
N GLN A 248 4.81 -6.96 3.98
CA GLN A 248 6.14 -6.38 4.04
C GLN A 248 6.87 -6.54 2.71
N ILE A 249 7.35 -5.43 2.15
CA ILE A 249 8.21 -5.42 0.97
C ILE A 249 9.62 -5.05 1.39
N SER A 250 10.60 -5.85 0.99
CA SER A 250 12.02 -5.61 1.27
C SER A 250 12.88 -5.74 0.02
N ASP A 251 14.02 -5.07 0.03
CA ASP A 251 15.04 -5.23 -1.00
C ASP A 251 16.27 -5.93 -0.43
N PRO A 252 16.89 -6.88 -1.15
CA PRO A 252 18.04 -7.64 -0.64
C PRO A 252 19.22 -6.75 -0.23
N ALA A 253 19.43 -5.60 -0.89
CA ALA A 253 20.52 -4.69 -0.54
C ALA A 253 20.25 -3.92 0.77
N GLU A 254 19.00 -3.89 1.25
CA GLU A 254 18.67 -3.36 2.58
C GLU A 254 18.92 -4.38 3.70
N GLU A 255 19.06 -5.65 3.39
CA GLU A 255 19.28 -6.72 4.36
C GLU A 255 20.76 -7.00 4.59
N ASP A 256 21.57 -6.91 3.54
CA ASP A 256 23.02 -7.17 3.61
C ASP A 256 23.80 -6.17 2.75
N LEU A 257 24.85 -5.59 3.34
CA LEU A 257 25.73 -4.67 2.62
C LEU A 257 26.69 -5.44 1.72
N PRO A 258 26.86 -5.03 0.44
CA PRO A 258 27.80 -5.67 -0.48
C PRO A 258 29.25 -5.42 -0.03
N LYS A 259 30.15 -6.34 -0.35
CA LYS A 259 31.59 -6.13 -0.13
C LYS A 259 32.16 -5.27 -1.28
N SER A 260 32.04 -3.96 -1.18
CA SER A 260 32.36 -3.02 -2.29
C SER A 260 33.28 -1.85 -1.88
N GLY A 261 34.01 -1.96 -0.76
CA GLY A 261 34.83 -0.85 -0.29
C GLY A 261 34.04 0.22 0.46
N ALA A 262 34.42 1.47 0.29
CA ALA A 262 33.67 2.59 0.86
C ALA A 262 32.45 2.88 -0.03
N ILE A 263 31.25 2.79 0.54
CA ILE A 263 29.98 3.14 -0.11
C ILE A 263 29.32 4.28 0.66
N SER A 264 28.63 5.15 -0.06
CA SER A 264 27.75 6.14 0.54
C SER A 264 26.35 5.54 0.65
N LEU A 265 25.85 5.46 1.87
CA LEU A 265 24.46 5.13 2.16
C LEU A 265 23.71 6.45 2.34
N ALA A 266 22.63 6.62 1.61
CA ALA A 266 21.73 7.76 1.76
C ALA A 266 20.39 7.28 2.31
N ASP A 267 19.90 7.93 3.34
CA ASP A 267 18.54 7.76 3.80
C ASP A 267 17.61 8.53 2.85
N PRO A 268 16.71 7.86 2.13
CA PRO A 268 15.83 8.53 1.18
C PRO A 268 14.80 9.45 1.85
N GLU A 269 14.48 9.23 3.12
CA GLU A 269 13.50 10.01 3.87
C GLU A 269 14.10 11.30 4.45
N THR A 270 15.25 11.20 5.10
CA THR A 270 15.92 12.34 5.74
C THR A 270 16.92 13.05 4.83
N GLY A 271 17.42 12.34 3.81
CA GLY A 271 18.50 12.81 2.94
C GLY A 271 19.90 12.73 3.59
N GLU A 272 20.02 12.22 4.81
CA GLU A 272 21.30 12.02 5.48
C GLU A 272 22.16 11.01 4.72
N GLN A 273 23.46 11.30 4.64
CA GLN A 273 24.43 10.44 3.97
C GLN A 273 25.53 10.01 4.94
N VAL A 274 25.82 8.71 4.94
CA VAL A 274 26.87 8.12 5.75
C VAL A 274 27.78 7.30 4.85
N VAL A 275 29.10 7.56 4.92
CA VAL A 275 30.09 6.76 4.21
C VAL A 275 30.52 5.59 5.09
N VAL A 276 30.30 4.38 4.59
CA VAL A 276 30.56 3.14 5.31
C VAL A 276 31.57 2.31 4.52
N ASN A 277 32.65 1.85 5.19
CA ASN A 277 33.62 0.96 4.57
C ASN A 277 33.16 -0.51 4.70
N THR A 278 32.51 -1.00 3.67
CA THR A 278 31.93 -2.36 3.63
C THR A 278 32.96 -3.48 3.34
N SER A 279 34.25 -3.14 3.10
CA SER A 279 35.32 -4.15 3.07
C SER A 279 35.52 -4.81 4.42
N ARG A 280 35.24 -4.10 5.53
CA ARG A 280 35.37 -4.61 6.89
C ARG A 280 34.22 -5.55 7.22
N GLY A 281 34.57 -6.83 7.55
CA GLY A 281 33.57 -7.86 7.90
C GLY A 281 32.71 -7.46 9.09
N GLU A 282 33.32 -6.91 10.14
CA GLU A 282 32.64 -6.45 11.37
C GLU A 282 31.52 -5.46 11.12
N ILE A 283 31.70 -4.54 10.14
CA ILE A 283 30.67 -3.56 9.79
C ILE A 283 29.47 -4.24 9.16
N ARG A 284 29.69 -5.16 8.22
CA ARG A 284 28.62 -5.92 7.58
C ARG A 284 27.88 -6.81 8.58
N GLU A 285 28.61 -7.49 9.47
CA GLU A 285 28.03 -8.32 10.53
C GLU A 285 27.17 -7.51 11.48
N ARG A 286 27.68 -6.33 11.91
CA ARG A 286 26.92 -5.43 12.77
C ARG A 286 25.66 -4.90 12.09
N TYR A 287 25.76 -4.53 10.83
CA TYR A 287 24.58 -4.09 10.05
C TYR A 287 23.54 -5.22 9.96
N ARG A 288 23.97 -6.43 9.60
CA ARG A 288 23.10 -7.60 9.52
C ARG A 288 22.44 -7.91 10.86
N ALA A 289 23.17 -7.81 11.94
CA ALA A 289 22.64 -8.03 13.29
C ALA A 289 21.58 -6.99 13.67
N LEU A 290 21.79 -5.72 13.33
CA LEU A 290 20.80 -4.65 13.55
C LEU A 290 19.52 -4.90 12.71
N ARG A 291 19.67 -5.26 11.45
CA ARG A 291 18.54 -5.58 10.57
C ARG A 291 17.75 -6.81 11.04
N SER A 292 18.46 -7.86 11.49
CA SER A 292 17.83 -9.05 12.06
C SER A 292 17.05 -8.73 13.33
N HIS A 293 17.62 -7.96 14.24
CA HIS A 293 16.97 -7.54 15.47
C HIS A 293 15.70 -6.72 15.20
N TRP A 294 15.78 -5.76 14.27
CA TRP A 294 14.61 -5.00 13.84
C TRP A 294 13.52 -5.90 13.24
N GLN A 295 13.90 -6.83 12.36
CA GLN A 295 12.97 -7.77 11.75
C GLN A 295 12.29 -8.69 12.79
N GLU A 296 13.03 -9.15 13.77
CA GLU A 296 12.48 -9.94 14.89
C GLU A 296 11.48 -9.13 15.71
N GLY A 297 11.80 -7.87 15.99
CA GLY A 297 10.90 -6.93 16.67
C GLY A 297 9.60 -6.73 15.91
N LEU A 298 9.67 -6.50 14.59
CA LEU A 298 8.53 -6.33 13.70
C LEU A 298 7.64 -7.58 13.65
N VAL A 299 8.23 -8.77 13.45
CA VAL A 299 7.49 -10.04 13.47
C VAL A 299 6.86 -10.30 14.84
N GLY A 300 7.56 -9.96 15.91
CA GLY A 300 7.06 -10.05 17.28
C GLY A 300 5.84 -9.16 17.51
N LEU A 301 5.85 -7.93 16.98
CA LEU A 301 4.72 -7.01 17.01
C LEU A 301 3.51 -7.59 16.29
N PHE A 302 3.66 -8.04 15.05
CA PHE A 302 2.56 -8.62 14.28
C PHE A 302 1.95 -9.84 14.97
N ARG A 303 2.78 -10.71 15.59
CA ARG A 303 2.29 -11.84 16.38
C ARG A 303 1.48 -11.39 17.62
N ARG A 304 1.96 -10.40 18.37
CA ARG A 304 1.23 -9.87 19.55
C ARG A 304 -0.12 -9.29 19.16
N ARG A 305 -0.23 -8.69 17.98
CA ARG A 305 -1.47 -8.12 17.44
C ARG A 305 -2.32 -9.12 16.66
N SER A 306 -1.89 -10.39 16.58
CA SER A 306 -2.56 -11.46 15.81
C SER A 306 -2.76 -11.11 14.33
N LEU A 307 -1.86 -10.30 13.76
CA LEU A 307 -1.90 -9.96 12.35
C LEU A 307 -1.32 -11.07 11.49
N ASP A 308 -1.93 -11.28 10.35
CA ASP A 308 -1.30 -12.07 9.30
C ASP A 308 -0.17 -11.25 8.65
N HIS A 309 0.96 -11.91 8.42
CA HIS A 309 2.14 -11.29 7.86
C HIS A 309 2.61 -12.04 6.60
N LEU A 310 2.77 -11.30 5.52
CA LEU A 310 3.33 -11.74 4.26
C LEU A 310 4.61 -10.92 4.00
N ARG A 311 5.75 -11.58 3.84
CA ARG A 311 7.01 -10.94 3.48
C ARG A 311 7.36 -11.24 2.05
N LEU A 312 7.70 -10.22 1.28
CA LEU A 312 8.06 -10.27 -0.14
C LEU A 312 9.36 -9.53 -0.39
N ARG A 313 10.13 -10.01 -1.35
CA ARG A 313 11.41 -9.41 -1.74
C ARG A 313 11.40 -9.03 -3.21
N THR A 314 12.11 -7.95 -3.56
CA THR A 314 12.21 -7.43 -4.93
C THR A 314 12.99 -8.34 -5.90
N ASP A 315 13.78 -9.28 -5.38
CA ASP A 315 14.59 -10.22 -6.15
C ASP A 315 14.00 -11.64 -6.25
N GLU A 316 12.83 -11.88 -5.65
CA GLU A 316 12.17 -13.18 -5.62
C GLU A 316 10.82 -13.14 -6.34
N ASP A 317 10.40 -14.30 -6.88
CA ASP A 317 9.03 -14.46 -7.36
C ASP A 317 8.06 -14.45 -6.16
N TYR A 318 7.14 -13.52 -6.17
CA TYR A 318 6.16 -13.34 -5.09
C TYR A 318 5.00 -14.35 -5.12
N LEU A 319 4.78 -15.03 -6.25
CA LEU A 319 3.63 -15.94 -6.42
C LEU A 319 3.64 -17.12 -5.44
N PRO A 320 4.76 -17.84 -5.23
CA PRO A 320 4.80 -18.92 -4.24
C PRO A 320 4.50 -18.44 -2.83
N ALA A 321 4.93 -17.23 -2.48
CA ALA A 321 4.67 -16.63 -1.18
C ALA A 321 3.19 -16.29 -1.00
N LEU A 322 2.52 -15.73 -2.04
CA LEU A 322 1.08 -15.47 -2.05
C LEU A 322 0.26 -16.75 -1.89
N HIS A 323 0.55 -17.80 -2.67
CA HIS A 323 -0.10 -19.10 -2.55
C HIS A 323 0.04 -19.70 -1.16
N SER A 324 1.26 -19.68 -0.61
CA SER A 324 1.53 -20.17 0.73
C SER A 324 0.79 -19.37 1.80
N PHE A 325 0.67 -18.06 1.63
CA PHE A 325 -0.06 -17.17 2.50
C PHE A 325 -1.56 -17.51 2.52
N PHE A 326 -2.21 -17.57 1.36
CA PHE A 326 -3.62 -17.90 1.25
C PHE A 326 -3.91 -19.29 1.83
N LYS A 327 -3.11 -20.29 1.50
CA LYS A 327 -3.25 -21.65 2.02
C LYS A 327 -3.11 -21.74 3.55
N ARG A 328 -2.20 -20.98 4.16
CA ARG A 328 -2.08 -20.93 5.63
C ARG A 328 -3.30 -20.28 6.26
N ARG A 329 -3.77 -19.17 5.66
CA ARG A 329 -4.90 -18.41 6.19
C ARG A 329 -6.20 -19.21 6.09
N SER A 330 -6.47 -19.89 4.98
CA SER A 330 -7.67 -20.73 4.82
C SER A 330 -7.74 -21.85 5.87
N ARG A 331 -6.59 -22.38 6.32
CA ARG A 331 -6.54 -23.39 7.38
C ARG A 331 -6.82 -22.85 8.79
N ARG A 332 -6.66 -21.53 9.00
CA ARG A 332 -6.94 -20.89 10.31
C ARG A 332 -8.39 -20.49 10.47
N HIS A 333 -9.08 -20.21 9.37
CA HIS A 333 -10.43 -19.67 9.36
C HIS A 333 -11.47 -20.67 8.79
N GLY A 334 -11.05 -21.83 8.31
CA GLY A 334 -11.89 -22.98 7.92
C GLY A 334 -11.93 -24.02 9.00
#